data_4076ef0c23384cc8d1dc47d9446e4778
#
_entry.id   4076ef0c23384cc8d1dc47d9446e4778
#
_cell.length_a   1.000
_cell.length_b   1.000
_cell.length_c   1.000
_cell.angle_alpha   90.00
_cell.angle_beta   90.00
_cell.angle_gamma   90.00
#
_symmetry.space_group_name_H-M   'P 1'
#
loop_
_entity.id
_entity.type
_entity.pdbx_description
1 polymer ?
#
loop_
_entity_poly.entity_id
_entity_poly.type
_entity_poly.pdbx_seq_one_letter_code
_entity_poly.pdbx_strand_id
1 'polypeptide(L)'
;IWVRSIEAYSPLSIVFYRGLVGVFPLFFWIMHSRDGRQDITLQQLSGRQRWVLLAIGLSMCGTAATYYMAIMKTSVAKAVLLHYTAPIYVAILSPLILKEKNTPLTWLAVATGFLGTALICDPATLVHQSSDELAGIASALLSGLFLSGVFLFGRFLAGTLPSRIRTLWGSIIAALILLPFGFQVPEGHFWH
;
A
#
# COMPACT_ATOMS: atom_id res chain seq x y z
N ILE A 1 -21.42 -14.46 9.02
CA ILE A 1 -22.44 -13.67 8.27
C ILE A 1 -21.74 -12.48 7.60
N TRP A 2 -20.93 -11.67 8.29
CA TRP A 2 -20.28 -10.47 7.73
C TRP A 2 -19.29 -10.74 6.60
N VAL A 3 -18.57 -11.86 6.60
CA VAL A 3 -17.57 -12.20 5.58
C VAL A 3 -18.21 -12.50 4.22
N ARG A 4 -19.39 -13.16 4.21
CA ARG A 4 -20.11 -13.43 2.95
C ARG A 4 -20.67 -12.18 2.27
N SER A 5 -21.01 -11.15 3.03
CA SER A 5 -21.49 -9.89 2.47
C SER A 5 -20.36 -9.09 1.78
N ILE A 6 -19.11 -9.35 2.14
CA ILE A 6 -17.94 -8.69 1.55
C ILE A 6 -17.54 -9.33 0.22
N GLU A 7 -17.83 -10.62 0.01
CA GLU A 7 -17.53 -11.33 -1.25
C GLU A 7 -18.29 -10.77 -2.46
N ALA A 8 -19.41 -10.09 -2.21
CA ALA A 8 -20.22 -9.46 -3.27
C ALA A 8 -19.60 -8.15 -3.81
N TYR A 9 -18.68 -7.53 -3.08
CA TYR A 9 -18.05 -6.27 -3.47
C TYR A 9 -16.75 -6.51 -4.21
N SER A 10 -16.46 -5.65 -5.21
CA SER A 10 -15.16 -5.71 -5.87
C SER A 10 -14.05 -5.33 -4.87
N PRO A 11 -12.86 -5.93 -4.98
CA PRO A 11 -11.72 -5.59 -4.12
C PRO A 11 -11.43 -4.09 -4.09
N LEU A 12 -11.59 -3.42 -5.22
CA LEU A 12 -11.34 -1.99 -5.38
C LEU A 12 -12.36 -1.12 -4.65
N SER A 13 -13.64 -1.55 -4.62
CA SER A 13 -14.68 -0.86 -3.83
C SER A 13 -14.38 -0.94 -2.34
N ILE A 14 -13.97 -2.09 -1.83
CA ILE A 14 -13.58 -2.26 -0.42
C ILE A 14 -12.42 -1.34 -0.06
N VAL A 15 -11.40 -1.28 -0.91
CA VAL A 15 -10.24 -0.39 -0.74
C VAL A 15 -10.66 1.07 -0.71
N PHE A 16 -11.58 1.48 -1.61
CA PHE A 16 -12.10 2.82 -1.67
C PHE A 16 -12.81 3.24 -0.37
N TYR A 17 -13.78 2.45 0.10
CA TYR A 17 -14.52 2.75 1.33
C TYR A 17 -13.62 2.74 2.57
N ARG A 18 -12.68 1.79 2.67
CA ARG A 18 -11.69 1.76 3.74
C ARG A 18 -10.81 3.02 3.73
N GLY A 19 -10.39 3.46 2.54
CA GLY A 19 -9.62 4.70 2.35
C GLY A 19 -10.39 5.92 2.83
N LEU A 20 -11.66 6.04 2.43
CA LEU A 20 -12.53 7.13 2.88
C LEU A 20 -12.68 7.16 4.39
N VAL A 21 -13.04 6.02 5.00
CA VAL A 21 -13.20 5.93 6.47
C VAL A 21 -11.90 6.31 7.20
N GLY A 22 -10.73 5.95 6.65
CA GLY A 22 -9.44 6.30 7.24
C GLY A 22 -9.06 7.78 7.11
N VAL A 23 -9.52 8.47 6.05
CA VAL A 23 -9.23 9.89 5.81
C VAL A 23 -9.98 10.79 6.82
N PHE A 24 -11.22 10.46 7.18
CA PHE A 24 -12.05 11.30 8.06
C PHE A 24 -11.43 11.58 9.42
N PRO A 25 -11.05 10.59 10.25
CA PRO A 25 -10.46 10.84 11.56
C PRO A 25 -9.11 11.55 11.46
N LEU A 26 -8.31 11.24 10.44
CA LEU A 26 -7.03 11.89 10.21
C LEU A 26 -7.22 13.37 9.85
N PHE A 27 -8.16 13.67 8.96
CA PHE A 27 -8.51 15.04 8.58
C PHE A 27 -9.02 15.83 9.80
N PHE A 28 -9.95 15.24 10.56
CA PHE A 28 -10.50 15.89 11.76
C PHE A 28 -9.43 16.16 12.81
N TRP A 29 -8.53 15.20 13.04
CA TRP A 29 -7.40 15.35 13.97
C TRP A 29 -6.46 16.48 13.55
N ILE A 30 -6.12 16.58 12.26
CA ILE A 30 -5.26 17.64 11.72
C ILE A 30 -5.95 18.99 11.84
N MET A 31 -7.25 19.09 11.53
CA MET A 31 -8.02 20.32 11.63
C MET A 31 -8.16 20.81 13.07
N HIS A 32 -8.19 19.89 14.05
CA HIS A 32 -8.30 20.24 15.46
C HIS A 32 -6.93 20.54 16.11
N SER A 33 -5.84 20.14 15.48
CA SER A 33 -4.48 20.44 15.93
C SER A 33 -4.11 21.89 15.57
N ARG A 34 -3.58 22.65 16.56
CA ARG A 34 -3.18 24.07 16.34
C ARG A 34 -2.13 24.22 15.25
N ASP A 35 -1.20 23.26 15.14
CA ASP A 35 -0.13 23.26 14.12
C ASP A 35 -0.60 22.71 12.76
N GLY A 36 -1.67 21.90 12.74
CA GLY A 36 -2.11 21.18 11.55
C GLY A 36 -2.65 22.07 10.44
N ARG A 37 -3.28 23.21 10.80
CA ARG A 37 -3.88 24.13 9.81
C ARG A 37 -2.84 24.83 8.93
N GLN A 38 -1.66 25.12 9.46
CA GLN A 38 -0.57 25.77 8.70
C GLN A 38 0.13 24.80 7.76
N ASP A 39 0.15 23.51 8.11
CA ASP A 39 0.86 22.47 7.36
C ASP A 39 0.10 21.90 6.15
N ILE A 40 -1.22 22.11 6.06
CA ILE A 40 -2.06 21.54 4.97
C ILE A 40 -1.75 22.16 3.61
N THR A 41 -1.10 23.33 3.57
CA THR A 41 -0.94 24.11 2.35
C THR A 41 0.15 23.55 1.45
N LEU A 42 -0.27 23.00 0.29
CA LEU A 42 0.64 22.51 -0.76
C LEU A 42 1.36 23.62 -1.55
N GLN A 43 1.03 24.88 -1.29
CA GLN A 43 1.56 26.02 -2.07
C GLN A 43 3.06 26.18 -1.95
N GLN A 44 3.65 25.77 -0.83
CA GLN A 44 5.10 25.88 -0.58
C GLN A 44 5.91 24.73 -1.20
N LEU A 45 5.25 23.70 -1.75
CA LEU A 45 5.93 22.57 -2.36
C LEU A 45 6.43 22.90 -3.76
N SER A 46 7.68 22.54 -4.02
CA SER A 46 8.23 22.56 -5.37
C SER A 46 7.51 21.57 -6.28
N GLY A 47 7.55 21.78 -7.60
CA GLY A 47 6.94 20.88 -8.56
C GLY A 47 7.39 19.42 -8.37
N ARG A 48 8.68 19.17 -8.11
CA ARG A 48 9.23 17.84 -7.84
C ARG A 48 8.60 17.19 -6.61
N GLN A 49 8.39 17.95 -5.53
CA GLN A 49 7.79 17.44 -4.29
C GLN A 49 6.31 17.08 -4.49
N ARG A 50 5.57 17.83 -5.32
CA ARG A 50 4.18 17.51 -5.70
C ARG A 50 4.11 16.19 -6.46
N TRP A 51 5.03 15.95 -7.41
CA TRP A 51 5.10 14.66 -8.12
C TRP A 51 5.43 13.50 -7.18
N VAL A 52 6.32 13.68 -6.20
CA VAL A 52 6.61 12.66 -5.20
C VAL A 52 5.37 12.38 -4.32
N LEU A 53 4.59 13.40 -3.98
CA LEU A 53 3.36 13.22 -3.22
C LEU A 53 2.30 12.44 -4.03
N LEU A 54 2.19 12.70 -5.34
CA LEU A 54 1.37 11.89 -6.25
C LEU A 54 1.85 10.44 -6.30
N ALA A 55 3.17 10.23 -6.35
CA ALA A 55 3.75 8.89 -6.33
C ALA A 55 3.44 8.15 -5.01
N ILE A 56 3.38 8.84 -3.86
CA ILE A 56 2.91 8.25 -2.59
C ILE A 56 1.45 7.78 -2.73
N GLY A 57 0.57 8.63 -3.24
CA GLY A 57 -0.85 8.27 -3.42
C GLY A 57 -1.04 7.10 -4.38
N LEU A 58 -0.34 7.09 -5.52
CA LEU A 58 -0.31 5.96 -6.46
C LEU A 58 0.20 4.68 -5.80
N SER A 59 1.28 4.78 -5.01
CA SER A 59 1.82 3.64 -4.28
C SER A 59 0.85 3.13 -3.21
N MET A 60 0.14 4.00 -2.50
CA MET A 60 -0.89 3.61 -1.53
C MET A 60 -2.07 2.90 -2.21
N CYS A 61 -2.55 3.43 -3.34
CA CYS A 61 -3.59 2.82 -4.15
C CYS A 61 -3.15 1.44 -4.68
N GLY A 62 -1.96 1.38 -5.31
CA GLY A 62 -1.40 0.15 -5.84
C GLY A 62 -1.19 -0.92 -4.76
N THR A 63 -0.64 -0.53 -3.60
CA THR A 63 -0.50 -1.42 -2.43
C THR A 63 -1.82 -2.05 -2.05
N ALA A 64 -2.84 -1.23 -1.84
CA ALA A 64 -4.13 -1.72 -1.38
C ALA A 64 -4.81 -2.60 -2.44
N ALA A 65 -4.87 -2.16 -3.70
CA ALA A 65 -5.50 -2.90 -4.78
C ALA A 65 -4.85 -4.29 -4.97
N THR A 66 -3.51 -4.33 -5.10
CA THR A 66 -2.81 -5.59 -5.35
C THR A 66 -2.80 -6.52 -4.13
N TYR A 67 -2.78 -5.97 -2.92
CA TYR A 67 -2.88 -6.77 -1.69
C TYR A 67 -4.25 -7.45 -1.57
N TYR A 68 -5.34 -6.73 -1.84
CA TYR A 68 -6.68 -7.34 -1.82
C TYR A 68 -6.86 -8.39 -2.93
N MET A 69 -6.32 -8.15 -4.12
CA MET A 69 -6.31 -9.17 -5.18
C MET A 69 -5.53 -10.42 -4.75
N ALA A 70 -4.43 -10.25 -4.03
CA ALA A 70 -3.66 -11.36 -3.48
C ALA A 70 -4.47 -12.21 -2.50
N ILE A 71 -5.15 -11.56 -1.54
CA ILE A 71 -6.00 -12.25 -0.54
C ILE A 71 -7.11 -13.08 -1.20
N MET A 72 -7.66 -12.59 -2.32
CA MET A 72 -8.71 -13.31 -3.03
C MET A 72 -8.21 -14.52 -3.83
N LYS A 73 -6.94 -14.53 -4.22
CA LYS A 73 -6.38 -15.55 -5.12
C LYS A 73 -5.41 -16.52 -4.44
N THR A 74 -4.94 -16.21 -3.23
CA THR A 74 -4.07 -17.09 -2.44
C THR A 74 -4.49 -17.09 -0.97
N SER A 75 -3.82 -17.91 -0.13
CA SER A 75 -4.11 -17.89 1.29
C SER A 75 -3.73 -16.54 1.93
N VAL A 76 -4.54 -16.11 2.91
CA VAL A 76 -4.30 -14.84 3.64
C VAL A 76 -2.90 -14.82 4.26
N ALA A 77 -2.42 -15.95 4.77
CA ALA A 77 -1.08 -16.06 5.34
C ALA A 77 0.01 -15.77 4.30
N LYS A 78 -0.06 -16.39 3.11
CA LYS A 78 0.87 -16.14 2.01
C LYS A 78 0.81 -14.67 1.55
N ALA A 79 -0.40 -14.13 1.37
CA ALA A 79 -0.59 -12.75 0.95
C ALA A 79 0.04 -11.76 1.93
N VAL A 80 -0.19 -11.92 3.24
CA VAL A 80 0.37 -11.06 4.29
C VAL A 80 1.90 -11.14 4.31
N LEU A 81 2.45 -12.35 4.29
CA LEU A 81 3.89 -12.55 4.41
C LEU A 81 4.65 -12.02 3.18
N LEU A 82 4.11 -12.25 1.98
CA LEU A 82 4.68 -11.70 0.74
C LEU A 82 4.53 -10.18 0.66
N HIS A 83 3.44 -9.63 1.16
CA HIS A 83 3.27 -8.18 1.29
C HIS A 83 4.36 -7.55 2.16
N TYR A 84 4.71 -8.21 3.27
CA TYR A 84 5.79 -7.76 4.16
C TYR A 84 7.21 -8.00 3.63
N THR A 85 7.39 -8.37 2.37
CA THR A 85 8.70 -8.28 1.68
C THR A 85 9.10 -6.83 1.36
N ALA A 86 8.22 -5.86 1.60
CA ALA A 86 8.50 -4.42 1.40
C ALA A 86 9.85 -3.94 1.96
N PRO A 87 10.32 -4.33 3.16
CA PRO A 87 11.65 -3.95 3.65
C PRO A 87 12.79 -4.41 2.74
N ILE A 88 12.64 -5.55 2.06
CA ILE A 88 13.63 -6.06 1.08
C ILE A 88 13.72 -5.09 -0.10
N TYR A 89 12.58 -4.70 -0.67
CA TYR A 89 12.54 -3.72 -1.75
C TYR A 89 13.07 -2.35 -1.30
N VAL A 90 12.74 -1.90 -0.07
CA VAL A 90 13.29 -0.66 0.49
C VAL A 90 14.82 -0.73 0.55
N ALA A 91 15.39 -1.82 1.03
CA ALA A 91 16.84 -1.97 1.13
C ALA A 91 17.53 -1.97 -0.25
N ILE A 92 16.91 -2.58 -1.27
CA ILE A 92 17.45 -2.61 -2.64
C ILE A 92 17.31 -1.23 -3.31
N LEU A 93 16.18 -0.54 -3.13
CA LEU A 93 15.86 0.69 -3.85
C LEU A 93 16.36 1.96 -3.13
N SER A 94 16.60 1.92 -1.81
CA SER A 94 17.05 3.10 -1.06
C SER A 94 18.37 3.70 -1.56
N PRO A 95 19.41 2.94 -1.93
CA PRO A 95 20.62 3.50 -2.51
C PRO A 95 20.38 4.23 -3.84
N LEU A 96 19.42 3.73 -4.63
CA LEU A 96 19.10 4.30 -5.94
C LEU A 96 18.27 5.58 -5.83
N ILE A 97 17.28 5.59 -4.95
CA ILE A 97 16.30 6.69 -4.82
C ILE A 97 16.77 7.76 -3.85
N LEU A 98 17.29 7.35 -2.69
CA LEU A 98 17.70 8.24 -1.61
C LEU A 98 19.21 8.49 -1.58
N LYS A 99 19.99 7.75 -2.40
CA LYS A 99 21.46 7.81 -2.43
C LYS A 99 22.11 7.50 -1.08
N GLU A 100 21.44 6.71 -0.25
CA GLU A 100 21.93 6.28 1.05
C GLU A 100 22.72 4.98 0.92
N LYS A 101 23.77 4.83 1.72
CA LYS A 101 24.54 3.58 1.75
C LYS A 101 23.90 2.59 2.71
N ASN A 102 23.65 1.39 2.25
CA ASN A 102 23.19 0.31 3.12
C ASN A 102 24.34 -0.21 3.97
N THR A 103 24.02 -0.56 5.20
CA THR A 103 24.96 -1.21 6.12
C THR A 103 25.01 -2.72 5.86
N PRO A 104 26.08 -3.43 6.26
CA PRO A 104 26.10 -4.90 6.20
C PRO A 104 24.94 -5.56 6.94
N LEU A 105 24.49 -4.94 8.04
CA LEU A 105 23.33 -5.40 8.80
C LEU A 105 22.03 -5.33 7.98
N THR A 106 21.88 -4.31 7.13
CA THR A 106 20.74 -4.20 6.21
C THR A 106 20.72 -5.38 5.24
N TRP A 107 21.87 -5.76 4.68
CA TRP A 107 21.96 -6.90 3.77
C TRP A 107 21.70 -8.23 4.46
N LEU A 108 22.14 -8.39 5.72
CA LEU A 108 21.80 -9.56 6.53
C LEU A 108 20.30 -9.66 6.76
N ALA A 109 19.63 -8.53 7.10
CA ALA A 109 18.18 -8.49 7.26
C ALA A 109 17.43 -8.81 5.96
N VAL A 110 17.93 -8.33 4.82
CA VAL A 110 17.37 -8.66 3.49
C VAL A 110 17.50 -10.16 3.21
N ALA A 111 18.67 -10.74 3.47
CA ALA A 111 18.92 -12.17 3.23
C ALA A 111 18.02 -13.05 4.11
N THR A 112 17.89 -12.74 5.40
CA THR A 112 17.03 -13.50 6.31
C THR A 112 15.55 -13.34 5.95
N GLY A 113 15.12 -12.14 5.56
CA GLY A 113 13.75 -11.90 5.07
C GLY A 113 13.45 -12.65 3.77
N PHE A 114 14.39 -12.68 2.84
CA PHE A 114 14.28 -13.44 1.60
C PHE A 114 14.17 -14.95 1.85
N LEU A 115 15.03 -15.50 2.72
CA LEU A 115 14.95 -16.89 3.13
C LEU A 115 13.63 -17.24 3.79
N GLY A 116 13.13 -16.40 4.70
CA GLY A 116 11.83 -16.58 5.32
C GLY A 116 10.70 -16.59 4.29
N THR A 117 10.73 -15.67 3.34
CA THR A 117 9.75 -15.61 2.23
C THR A 117 9.81 -16.86 1.35
N ALA A 118 11.01 -17.32 1.01
CA ALA A 118 11.20 -18.52 0.19
C ALA A 118 10.65 -19.80 0.89
N LEU A 119 10.88 -19.93 2.19
CA LEU A 119 10.32 -21.04 2.99
C LEU A 119 8.80 -21.06 3.00
N ILE A 120 8.16 -19.88 3.03
CA ILE A 120 6.71 -19.76 3.08
C ILE A 120 6.06 -20.04 1.72
N CYS A 121 6.70 -19.59 0.64
CA CYS A 121 6.21 -19.85 -0.71
C CYS A 121 6.35 -21.32 -1.12
N ASP A 122 7.16 -22.10 -0.41
CA ASP A 122 7.47 -23.49 -0.72
C ASP A 122 7.78 -23.68 -2.23
N PRO A 123 9.00 -23.36 -2.67
CA PRO A 123 9.36 -23.36 -4.09
C PRO A 123 9.10 -24.70 -4.78
N ALA A 124 9.13 -25.79 -4.02
CA ALA A 124 8.88 -27.13 -4.55
C ALA A 124 7.41 -27.33 -5.00
N THR A 125 6.49 -26.61 -4.38
CA THR A 125 5.06 -26.68 -4.71
C THR A 125 4.63 -25.68 -5.79
N LEU A 126 5.48 -24.69 -6.13
CA LEU A 126 5.14 -23.67 -7.14
C LEU A 126 4.82 -24.27 -8.52
N VAL A 127 5.42 -25.41 -8.86
CA VAL A 127 5.23 -26.09 -10.15
C VAL A 127 3.82 -26.70 -10.28
N HIS A 128 3.16 -26.99 -9.16
CA HIS A 128 1.85 -27.61 -9.12
C HIS A 128 0.72 -26.66 -8.72
N GLN A 129 1.01 -25.37 -8.58
CA GLN A 129 0.00 -24.39 -8.20
C GLN A 129 -0.87 -23.99 -9.38
N SER A 130 -2.14 -23.67 -9.09
CA SER A 130 -3.05 -23.14 -10.10
C SER A 130 -2.58 -21.78 -10.62
N SER A 131 -2.97 -21.41 -11.83
CA SER A 131 -2.70 -20.09 -12.40
C SER A 131 -3.24 -18.95 -11.51
N ASP A 132 -4.35 -19.17 -10.81
CA ASP A 132 -4.92 -18.20 -9.87
C ASP A 132 -4.05 -18.01 -8.63
N GLU A 133 -3.49 -19.07 -8.08
CA GLU A 133 -2.60 -18.97 -6.93
C GLU A 133 -1.29 -18.27 -7.29
N LEU A 134 -0.72 -18.54 -8.47
CA LEU A 134 0.44 -17.82 -8.98
C LEU A 134 0.15 -16.33 -9.18
N ALA A 135 -1.02 -15.99 -9.71
CA ALA A 135 -1.45 -14.60 -9.83
C ALA A 135 -1.62 -13.93 -8.46
N GLY A 136 -2.10 -14.67 -7.45
CA GLY A 136 -2.19 -14.20 -6.06
C GLY A 136 -0.82 -13.90 -5.45
N ILE A 137 0.14 -14.80 -5.63
CA ILE A 137 1.54 -14.64 -5.18
C ILE A 137 2.19 -13.41 -5.87
N ALA A 138 2.05 -13.31 -7.19
CA ALA A 138 2.57 -12.16 -7.95
C ALA A 138 1.95 -10.83 -7.47
N SER A 139 0.64 -10.82 -7.22
CA SER A 139 -0.07 -9.64 -6.68
C SER A 139 0.41 -9.27 -5.28
N ALA A 140 0.68 -10.26 -4.43
CA ALA A 140 1.23 -10.04 -3.08
C ALA A 140 2.63 -9.41 -3.12
N LEU A 141 3.53 -9.95 -3.94
CA LEU A 141 4.87 -9.38 -4.14
C LEU A 141 4.80 -7.96 -4.70
N LEU A 142 3.92 -7.73 -5.68
CA LEU A 142 3.70 -6.40 -6.26
C LEU A 142 3.17 -5.41 -5.20
N SER A 143 2.31 -5.87 -4.29
CA SER A 143 1.83 -5.05 -3.18
C SER A 143 2.95 -4.64 -2.23
N GLY A 144 3.91 -5.52 -1.96
CA GLY A 144 5.13 -5.23 -1.20
C GLY A 144 6.01 -4.18 -1.90
N LEU A 145 6.13 -4.27 -3.23
CA LEU A 145 6.85 -3.27 -4.02
C LEU A 145 6.19 -1.89 -3.94
N PHE A 146 4.88 -1.79 -4.09
CA PHE A 146 4.16 -0.53 -3.90
C PHE A 146 4.28 0.00 -2.47
N LEU A 147 4.22 -0.88 -1.46
CA LEU A 147 4.42 -0.48 -0.07
C LEU A 147 5.83 0.10 0.15
N SER A 148 6.85 -0.48 -0.47
CA SER A 148 8.20 0.09 -0.44
C SER A 148 8.26 1.48 -1.05
N GLY A 149 7.48 1.74 -2.11
CA GLY A 149 7.32 3.07 -2.69
C GLY A 149 6.74 4.08 -1.70
N VAL A 150 5.72 3.70 -0.91
CA VAL A 150 5.18 4.57 0.14
C VAL A 150 6.26 4.97 1.14
N PHE A 151 7.11 4.04 1.58
CA PHE A 151 8.19 4.31 2.52
C PHE A 151 9.30 5.19 1.91
N LEU A 152 9.77 4.87 0.71
CA LEU A 152 10.86 5.57 0.05
C LEU A 152 10.48 7.01 -0.32
N PHE A 153 9.33 7.20 -0.96
CA PHE A 153 8.83 8.53 -1.30
C PHE A 153 8.43 9.32 -0.05
N GLY A 154 7.87 8.63 0.95
CA GLY A 154 7.60 9.21 2.25
C GLY A 154 8.87 9.72 2.94
N ARG A 155 9.97 8.95 2.88
CA ARG A 155 11.26 9.36 3.41
C ARG A 155 11.88 10.53 2.65
N PHE A 156 11.73 10.55 1.33
CA PHE A 156 12.17 11.67 0.50
C PHE A 156 11.52 13.00 0.92
N LEU A 157 10.26 12.98 1.33
CA LEU A 157 9.52 14.18 1.78
C LEU A 157 9.63 14.43 3.30
N ALA A 158 10.35 13.60 4.05
CA ALA A 158 10.39 13.71 5.52
C ALA A 158 10.94 15.03 6.04
N GLY A 159 11.86 15.67 5.29
CA GLY A 159 12.42 16.97 5.64
C GLY A 159 11.54 18.17 5.31
N THR A 160 10.46 17.99 4.53
CA THR A 160 9.61 19.09 4.06
C THR A 160 8.18 19.01 4.52
N LEU A 161 7.65 17.79 4.70
CA LEU A 161 6.27 17.58 5.12
C LEU A 161 6.20 16.62 6.32
N PRO A 162 5.41 16.97 7.36
CA PRO A 162 5.09 16.05 8.45
C PRO A 162 4.43 14.77 7.94
N SER A 163 4.69 13.64 8.63
CA SER A 163 4.13 12.32 8.23
C SER A 163 2.61 12.35 8.10
N ARG A 164 1.93 13.01 9.05
CA ARG A 164 0.46 13.16 9.06
C ARG A 164 -0.09 13.78 7.77
N ILE A 165 0.59 14.81 7.25
CA ILE A 165 0.18 15.52 6.02
C ILE A 165 0.45 14.67 4.78
N ARG A 166 1.59 13.99 4.72
CA ARG A 166 1.91 13.05 3.63
C ARG A 166 0.89 11.91 3.55
N THR A 167 0.52 11.34 4.71
CA THR A 167 -0.50 10.29 4.78
C THR A 167 -1.87 10.80 4.37
N LEU A 168 -2.29 12.00 4.84
CA LEU A 168 -3.56 12.59 4.46
C LEU A 168 -3.65 12.78 2.93
N TRP A 169 -2.69 13.50 2.35
CA TRP A 169 -2.70 13.75 0.90
C TRP A 169 -2.53 12.47 0.08
N GLY A 170 -1.67 11.56 0.52
CA GLY A 170 -1.53 10.24 -0.12
C GLY A 170 -2.85 9.46 -0.13
N SER A 171 -3.58 9.46 1.00
CA SER A 171 -4.88 8.79 1.11
C SER A 171 -5.96 9.48 0.28
N ILE A 172 -5.99 10.82 0.23
CA ILE A 172 -6.92 11.58 -0.63
C ILE A 172 -6.66 11.25 -2.11
N ILE A 173 -5.39 11.27 -2.55
CA ILE A 173 -5.02 10.94 -3.92
C ILE A 173 -5.42 9.50 -4.25
N ALA A 174 -5.14 8.55 -3.35
CA ALA A 174 -5.53 7.15 -3.53
C ALA A 174 -7.06 7.00 -3.64
N ALA A 175 -7.82 7.70 -2.79
CA ALA A 175 -9.28 7.70 -2.83
C ALA A 175 -9.82 8.32 -4.15
N LEU A 176 -9.21 9.39 -4.64
CA LEU A 176 -9.59 10.01 -5.92
C LEU A 176 -9.34 9.07 -7.11
N ILE A 177 -8.22 8.34 -7.10
CA ILE A 177 -7.90 7.35 -8.14
C ILE A 177 -8.91 6.19 -8.13
N LEU A 178 -9.35 5.77 -6.94
CA LEU A 178 -10.29 4.67 -6.76
C LEU A 178 -11.77 5.10 -6.87
N LEU A 179 -12.05 6.40 -6.95
CA LEU A 179 -13.40 6.94 -7.01
C LEU A 179 -14.29 6.27 -8.08
N PRO A 180 -13.82 6.03 -9.33
CA PRO A 180 -14.67 5.37 -10.34
C PRO A 180 -15.06 3.93 -9.97
N PHE A 181 -14.28 3.26 -9.10
CA PHE A 181 -14.56 1.90 -8.64
C PHE A 181 -15.44 1.88 -7.38
N GLY A 182 -15.54 3.00 -6.65
CA GLY A 182 -16.37 3.13 -5.45
C GLY A 182 -17.86 3.03 -5.73
N PHE A 183 -18.31 3.38 -6.93
CA PHE A 183 -19.72 3.34 -7.33
C PHE A 183 -20.17 1.99 -7.91
N GLN A 184 -19.27 1.02 -8.03
CA GLN A 184 -19.62 -0.34 -8.44
C GLN A 184 -20.22 -1.10 -7.25
N VAL A 185 -21.45 -0.72 -6.86
CA VAL A 185 -22.24 -1.45 -5.88
C VAL A 185 -22.93 -2.62 -6.60
N PRO A 186 -22.82 -3.87 -6.11
CA PRO A 186 -23.58 -4.98 -6.68
C PRO A 186 -25.08 -4.68 -6.59
N GLU A 187 -25.77 -4.68 -7.72
CA GLU A 187 -27.21 -4.58 -7.75
C GLU A 187 -27.79 -5.85 -7.08
N GLY A 188 -28.49 -5.69 -5.97
CA GLY A 188 -29.50 -6.67 -5.55
C GLY A 188 -29.27 -7.52 -4.31
N HIS A 189 -28.46 -7.18 -3.31
CA HIS A 189 -28.30 -8.04 -2.13
C HIS A 189 -28.48 -7.36 -0.76
N PHE A 190 -29.23 -6.27 -0.68
CA PHE A 190 -29.45 -5.58 0.60
C PHE A 190 -30.66 -6.07 1.43
N TRP A 191 -31.52 -6.94 0.87
CA TRP A 191 -32.76 -7.34 1.57
C TRP A 191 -33.11 -8.80 1.31
N HIS A 192 -32.38 -9.74 1.92
CA HIS A 192 -32.94 -11.08 2.22
C HIS A 192 -32.29 -11.64 3.48
#